data_b0d74651b520994828ef03e962b843e7
#
_entry.id   b0d74651b520994828ef03e962b843e7
#
_cell.length_a   1.000
_cell.length_b   1.000
_cell.length_c   1.000
_cell.angle_alpha   90.00
_cell.angle_beta   90.00
_cell.angle_gamma   90.00
#
_symmetry.space_group_name_H-M   'P 1'
#
loop_
_entity.id
_entity.type
_entity.pdbx_description
1 polymer ?
#
loop_
_entity_poly.entity_id
_entity_poly.type
_entity_poly.pdbx_seq_one_letter_code
_entity_poly.pdbx_strand_id
1 'polypeptide(L)'
;IRVSDVVYGRRRSLVCRIQDHSGIITLRFFHFNQAQQQSLQPGTRLRCFGEVRRGKSGLEMYHPEYQHLNQAAPPALAETLTPIYPATEGVTQQRIRDLCGQALQRLDSHQLEDWLPADLDNQTVSYSLVDALRLLHNPPPGTALNLLAEGEHPAQQRLAAEELIAHHLSLLRLRQKIQQQAAPALAADNSATQRFLEQLP
;
A
#
# COMPACT_ATOMS: atom_id res chain seq x y z
N ILE A 1 -23.30 -17.46 9.76
CA ILE A 1 -23.95 -17.82 8.48
C ILE A 1 -25.26 -18.56 8.79
N ARG A 2 -26.36 -18.13 8.20
CA ARG A 2 -27.65 -18.84 8.30
C ARG A 2 -27.84 -19.88 7.18
N VAL A 3 -27.48 -19.50 5.97
CA VAL A 3 -27.65 -20.31 4.76
C VAL A 3 -26.40 -20.17 3.90
N SER A 4 -25.96 -21.27 3.33
CA SER A 4 -24.85 -21.31 2.37
C SER A 4 -25.21 -22.25 1.24
N ASP A 5 -25.50 -21.72 0.06
CA ASP A 5 -25.95 -22.48 -1.11
C ASP A 5 -25.19 -22.10 -2.37
N VAL A 6 -25.03 -23.08 -3.25
CA VAL A 6 -24.53 -22.83 -4.61
C VAL A 6 -25.72 -22.58 -5.52
N VAL A 7 -25.85 -21.35 -5.99
CA VAL A 7 -26.93 -20.95 -6.90
C VAL A 7 -26.45 -21.03 -8.34
N TYR A 8 -27.21 -21.75 -9.16
CA TYR A 8 -26.99 -21.88 -10.59
C TYR A 8 -27.90 -20.90 -11.32
N GLY A 9 -27.31 -19.92 -11.99
CA GLY A 9 -27.98 -18.93 -12.81
C GLY A 9 -27.16 -18.69 -14.08
N ARG A 10 -27.13 -17.44 -14.57
CA ARG A 10 -26.23 -17.05 -15.67
C ARG A 10 -24.75 -17.37 -15.37
N ARG A 11 -24.38 -17.31 -14.09
CA ARG A 11 -23.08 -17.75 -13.56
C ARG A 11 -23.32 -18.50 -12.26
N ARG A 12 -22.56 -19.58 -12.04
CA ARG A 12 -22.51 -20.27 -10.76
C ARG A 12 -22.00 -19.31 -9.68
N SER A 13 -22.67 -19.24 -8.54
CA SER A 13 -22.25 -18.40 -7.41
C SER A 13 -22.51 -19.09 -6.08
N LEU A 14 -21.57 -18.94 -5.15
CA LEU A 14 -21.78 -19.30 -3.75
C LEU A 14 -22.46 -18.12 -3.06
N VAL A 15 -23.60 -18.38 -2.44
CA VAL A 15 -24.44 -17.39 -1.79
C VAL A 15 -24.53 -17.73 -0.31
N CYS A 16 -24.00 -16.87 0.55
CA CYS A 16 -24.06 -17.03 1.99
C CYS A 16 -24.91 -15.92 2.59
N ARG A 17 -25.97 -16.25 3.32
CA ARG A 17 -26.76 -15.29 4.10
C ARG A 17 -26.22 -15.24 5.51
N ILE A 18 -25.71 -14.09 5.90
CA ILE A 18 -25.24 -13.83 7.26
C ILE A 18 -26.24 -12.91 7.98
N GLN A 19 -26.31 -13.08 9.27
CA GLN A 19 -27.19 -12.30 10.14
C GLN A 19 -26.49 -11.96 11.45
N ASP A 20 -26.75 -10.75 11.92
CA ASP A 20 -26.50 -10.32 13.29
C ASP A 20 -27.75 -9.70 13.90
N HIS A 21 -27.61 -8.99 15.03
CA HIS A 21 -28.71 -8.30 15.69
C HIS A 21 -29.28 -7.12 14.90
N SER A 22 -28.53 -6.57 13.94
CA SER A 22 -28.92 -5.41 13.13
C SER A 22 -29.67 -5.78 11.85
N GLY A 23 -29.47 -6.99 11.32
CA GLY A 23 -30.15 -7.42 10.11
C GLY A 23 -29.49 -8.59 9.37
N ILE A 24 -29.91 -8.73 8.12
CA ILE A 24 -29.44 -9.80 7.22
C ILE A 24 -28.77 -9.17 6.01
N ILE A 25 -27.60 -9.72 5.62
CA ILE A 25 -26.92 -9.39 4.39
C ILE A 25 -26.49 -10.66 3.65
N THR A 26 -26.49 -10.59 2.33
CA THR A 26 -26.10 -11.70 1.45
C THR A 26 -24.69 -11.49 0.92
N LEU A 27 -23.81 -12.44 1.15
CA LEU A 27 -22.49 -12.49 0.54
C LEU A 27 -22.57 -13.33 -0.75
N ARG A 28 -21.97 -12.84 -1.84
CA ARG A 28 -22.00 -13.53 -3.13
C ARG A 28 -20.59 -13.65 -3.71
N PHE A 29 -20.19 -14.90 -3.99
CA PHE A 29 -18.89 -15.23 -4.58
C PHE A 29 -19.13 -15.92 -5.95
N PHE A 30 -18.69 -15.27 -7.03
CA PHE A 30 -18.78 -15.83 -8.38
C PHE A 30 -17.59 -16.74 -8.71
N HIS A 31 -16.46 -16.48 -8.05
CA HIS A 31 -15.27 -17.30 -8.13
C HIS A 31 -15.02 -17.88 -6.75
N PHE A 32 -15.19 -19.18 -6.60
CA PHE A 32 -15.00 -19.90 -5.34
C PHE A 32 -14.53 -21.33 -5.61
N ASN A 33 -13.76 -21.87 -4.70
CA ASN A 33 -13.30 -23.25 -4.71
C ASN A 33 -14.07 -24.10 -3.67
N GLN A 34 -13.82 -25.40 -3.70
CA GLN A 34 -14.49 -26.35 -2.80
C GLN A 34 -14.09 -26.09 -1.32
N ALA A 35 -12.83 -25.73 -1.06
CA ALA A 35 -12.38 -25.42 0.30
C ALA A 35 -13.12 -24.20 0.87
N GLN A 36 -13.31 -23.15 0.07
CA GLN A 36 -14.09 -21.97 0.46
C GLN A 36 -15.57 -22.35 0.74
N GLN A 37 -16.18 -23.15 -0.13
CA GLN A 37 -17.54 -23.63 0.08
C GLN A 37 -17.67 -24.44 1.39
N GLN A 38 -16.70 -25.30 1.68
CA GLN A 38 -16.67 -26.11 2.90
C GLN A 38 -16.43 -25.27 4.15
N SER A 39 -15.68 -24.18 4.08
CA SER A 39 -15.40 -23.29 5.20
C SER A 39 -16.56 -22.34 5.53
N LEU A 40 -17.43 -22.05 4.58
CA LEU A 40 -18.54 -21.11 4.73
C LEU A 40 -19.88 -21.85 5.00
N GLN A 41 -19.90 -22.73 5.99
CA GLN A 41 -21.08 -23.52 6.35
C GLN A 41 -22.04 -22.76 7.30
N PRO A 42 -23.33 -23.14 7.34
CA PRO A 42 -24.26 -22.63 8.36
C PRO A 42 -23.71 -22.82 9.78
N GLY A 43 -23.89 -21.82 10.62
CA GLY A 43 -23.33 -21.77 11.98
C GLY A 43 -21.96 -21.11 12.08
N THR A 44 -21.24 -20.94 10.97
CA THR A 44 -19.95 -20.23 10.97
C THR A 44 -20.14 -18.74 11.27
N ARG A 45 -19.31 -18.22 12.18
CA ARG A 45 -19.26 -16.78 12.49
C ARG A 45 -18.18 -16.10 11.65
N LEU A 46 -18.55 -15.02 11.01
CA LEU A 46 -17.67 -14.26 10.11
C LEU A 46 -17.63 -12.79 10.50
N ARG A 47 -16.47 -12.18 10.30
CA ARG A 47 -16.33 -10.72 10.12
C ARG A 47 -16.13 -10.48 8.64
N CYS A 48 -16.95 -9.61 8.05
CA CYS A 48 -16.90 -9.31 6.63
C CYS A 48 -16.60 -7.82 6.43
N PHE A 49 -15.82 -7.53 5.39
CA PHE A 49 -15.54 -6.16 4.95
C PHE A 49 -15.74 -6.09 3.43
N GLY A 50 -16.48 -5.09 2.98
CA GLY A 50 -16.73 -4.87 1.55
C GLY A 50 -17.81 -3.84 1.31
N GLU A 51 -18.01 -3.49 0.05
CA GLU A 51 -19.04 -2.56 -0.37
C GLU A 51 -20.43 -3.21 -0.32
N VAL A 52 -21.35 -2.58 0.39
CA VAL A 52 -22.73 -3.00 0.48
C VAL A 52 -23.54 -2.39 -0.67
N ARG A 53 -24.20 -3.23 -1.46
CA ARG A 53 -25.05 -2.82 -2.58
C ARG A 53 -26.46 -3.36 -2.41
N ARG A 54 -27.44 -2.70 -3.02
CA ARG A 54 -28.79 -3.24 -3.13
C ARG A 54 -28.85 -4.24 -4.28
N GLY A 55 -29.09 -5.51 -3.95
CA GLY A 55 -29.33 -6.58 -4.90
C GLY A 55 -30.78 -6.99 -5.00
N LYS A 56 -31.07 -8.04 -5.77
CA LYS A 56 -32.45 -8.55 -5.97
C LYS A 56 -33.08 -9.12 -4.69
N SER A 57 -32.26 -9.61 -3.77
CA SER A 57 -32.68 -10.26 -2.52
C SER A 57 -32.45 -9.41 -1.27
N GLY A 58 -32.24 -8.11 -1.41
CA GLY A 58 -31.93 -7.20 -0.32
C GLY A 58 -30.50 -6.66 -0.39
N LEU A 59 -29.86 -6.46 0.75
CA LEU A 59 -28.47 -6.00 0.80
C LEU A 59 -27.51 -7.15 0.44
N GLU A 60 -26.57 -6.86 -0.45
CA GLU A 60 -25.58 -7.83 -0.94
C GLU A 60 -24.18 -7.25 -0.88
N MET A 61 -23.17 -8.10 -0.61
CA MET A 61 -21.75 -7.84 -0.82
C MET A 61 -21.21 -8.83 -1.85
N TYR A 62 -20.46 -8.31 -2.82
CA TYR A 62 -19.82 -9.13 -3.85
C TYR A 62 -18.35 -9.31 -3.54
N HIS A 63 -17.91 -10.57 -3.43
CA HIS A 63 -16.52 -10.91 -3.10
C HIS A 63 -15.95 -10.16 -1.88
N PRO A 64 -16.69 -10.08 -0.74
CA PRO A 64 -16.15 -9.39 0.43
C PRO A 64 -14.89 -10.08 0.95
N GLU A 65 -14.02 -9.32 1.56
CA GLU A 65 -13.01 -9.87 2.45
C GLU A 65 -13.71 -10.43 3.68
N TYR A 66 -13.31 -11.60 4.15
CA TYR A 66 -13.91 -12.20 5.34
C TYR A 66 -12.88 -12.93 6.20
N GLN A 67 -13.15 -12.97 7.48
CA GLN A 67 -12.37 -13.67 8.49
C GLN A 67 -13.28 -14.54 9.33
N HIS A 68 -12.86 -15.78 9.56
CA HIS A 68 -13.55 -16.68 10.49
C HIS A 68 -13.31 -16.22 11.93
N LEU A 69 -14.40 -16.09 12.71
CA LEU A 69 -14.33 -15.74 14.10
C LEU A 69 -14.38 -17.04 14.95
N ASN A 70 -13.31 -17.30 15.70
CA ASN A 70 -13.29 -18.40 16.66
C ASN A 70 -14.27 -18.12 17.79
N GLN A 71 -14.90 -19.19 18.33
CA GLN A 71 -15.94 -19.08 19.35
C GLN A 71 -15.44 -18.51 20.69
N ALA A 72 -14.14 -18.54 20.95
CA ALA A 72 -13.58 -18.23 22.27
C ALA A 72 -13.47 -16.74 22.62
N ALA A 73 -13.32 -15.85 21.68
CA ALA A 73 -13.44 -14.38 21.84
C ALA A 73 -13.61 -13.73 20.48
N PRO A 74 -14.51 -12.76 20.29
CA PRO A 74 -14.44 -11.92 19.12
C PRO A 74 -13.07 -11.22 19.17
N PRO A 75 -12.24 -11.29 18.10
CA PRO A 75 -11.01 -10.53 18.08
C PRO A 75 -11.38 -9.06 18.33
N ALA A 76 -10.67 -8.42 19.24
CA ALA A 76 -10.80 -6.98 19.45
C ALA A 76 -10.81 -6.28 18.10
N LEU A 77 -11.64 -5.26 17.94
CA LEU A 77 -11.57 -4.39 16.76
C LEU A 77 -10.12 -3.97 16.65
N ALA A 78 -9.53 -4.11 15.46
CA ALA A 78 -8.18 -3.65 15.25
C ALA A 78 -8.09 -2.21 15.75
N GLU A 79 -7.21 -1.96 16.71
CA GLU A 79 -6.98 -0.61 17.26
C GLU A 79 -6.27 0.30 16.26
N THR A 80 -6.00 -0.21 15.06
CA THR A 80 -5.30 0.51 13.99
C THR A 80 -6.12 0.48 12.70
N LEU A 81 -5.90 1.45 11.84
CA LEU A 81 -6.51 1.48 10.52
C LEU A 81 -5.93 0.37 9.65
N THR A 82 -6.78 -0.23 8.82
CA THR A 82 -6.35 -1.32 7.94
C THR A 82 -5.73 -0.75 6.66
N PRO A 83 -4.43 -0.98 6.40
CA PRO A 83 -3.78 -0.47 5.19
C PRO A 83 -4.27 -1.20 3.94
N ILE A 84 -4.36 -0.46 2.84
CA ILE A 84 -4.67 -0.98 1.51
C ILE A 84 -3.44 -0.77 0.63
N TYR A 85 -2.91 -1.85 0.09
CA TYR A 85 -1.72 -1.84 -0.76
C TYR A 85 -2.07 -1.97 -2.24
N PRO A 86 -1.29 -1.37 -3.14
CA PRO A 86 -1.34 -1.72 -4.55
C PRO A 86 -1.10 -3.22 -4.71
N ALA A 87 -2.03 -3.92 -5.35
CA ALA A 87 -1.94 -5.36 -5.56
C ALA A 87 -1.86 -5.68 -7.05
N THR A 88 -1.08 -6.71 -7.38
CA THR A 88 -1.00 -7.30 -8.71
C THR A 88 -1.76 -8.61 -8.76
N GLU A 89 -2.02 -9.12 -9.96
CA GLU A 89 -2.68 -10.40 -10.13
C GLU A 89 -1.97 -11.53 -9.37
N GLY A 90 -2.74 -12.35 -8.67
CA GLY A 90 -2.25 -13.47 -7.87
C GLY A 90 -1.79 -13.13 -6.45
N VAL A 91 -1.76 -11.86 -6.05
CA VAL A 91 -1.39 -11.45 -4.69
C VAL A 91 -2.58 -10.79 -3.99
N THR A 92 -3.06 -11.39 -2.91
CA THR A 92 -4.18 -10.86 -2.14
C THR A 92 -3.74 -9.78 -1.15
N GLN A 93 -4.64 -8.84 -0.82
CA GLN A 93 -4.41 -7.82 0.21
C GLN A 93 -3.96 -8.44 1.54
N GLN A 94 -4.61 -9.53 1.96
CA GLN A 94 -4.26 -10.21 3.20
C GLN A 94 -2.80 -10.67 3.18
N ARG A 95 -2.35 -11.29 2.07
CA ARG A 95 -0.96 -11.76 1.96
C ARG A 95 0.06 -10.62 2.03
N ILE A 96 -0.25 -9.48 1.41
CA ILE A 96 0.63 -8.29 1.50
C ILE A 96 0.67 -7.77 2.93
N ARG A 97 -0.48 -7.65 3.61
CA ARG A 97 -0.56 -7.23 5.01
C ARG A 97 0.24 -8.15 5.93
N ASP A 98 0.12 -9.46 5.74
CA ASP A 98 0.85 -10.44 6.54
C ASP A 98 2.37 -10.32 6.34
N LEU A 99 2.82 -10.11 5.10
CA LEU A 99 4.24 -9.90 4.79
C LEU A 99 4.75 -8.58 5.39
N CYS A 100 4.02 -7.49 5.21
CA CYS A 100 4.37 -6.19 5.81
C CYS A 100 4.41 -6.28 7.33
N GLY A 101 3.42 -6.95 7.97
CA GLY A 101 3.39 -7.16 9.40
C GLY A 101 4.61 -7.94 9.90
N GLN A 102 5.00 -9.02 9.22
CA GLN A 102 6.20 -9.78 9.56
C GLN A 102 7.49 -8.96 9.39
N ALA A 103 7.56 -8.14 8.33
CA ALA A 103 8.68 -7.24 8.11
C ALA A 103 8.80 -6.22 9.24
N LEU A 104 7.69 -5.56 9.60
CA LEU A 104 7.64 -4.56 10.69
C LEU A 104 8.02 -5.15 12.06
N GLN A 105 7.64 -6.41 12.34
CA GLN A 105 8.04 -7.11 13.57
C GLN A 105 9.56 -7.34 13.66
N ARG A 106 10.21 -7.52 12.51
CA ARG A 106 11.66 -7.70 12.42
C ARG A 106 12.41 -6.39 12.33
N LEU A 107 11.70 -5.28 12.16
CA LEU A 107 12.28 -3.95 12.02
C LEU A 107 12.73 -3.48 13.40
N ASP A 108 14.03 -3.59 13.66
CA ASP A 108 14.65 -3.08 14.88
C ASP A 108 15.36 -1.76 14.58
N SER A 109 15.13 -0.75 15.39
CA SER A 109 15.79 0.55 15.32
C SER A 109 17.31 0.47 15.44
N HIS A 110 17.85 -0.61 16.05
CA HIS A 110 19.28 -0.84 16.14
C HIS A 110 19.90 -1.51 14.91
N GLN A 111 19.06 -2.11 14.03
CA GLN A 111 19.51 -2.77 12.81
C GLN A 111 19.30 -1.92 11.56
N LEU A 112 18.36 -0.97 11.61
CA LEU A 112 18.10 -0.03 10.52
C LEU A 112 18.74 1.31 10.86
N GLU A 113 19.87 1.59 10.23
CA GLU A 113 20.61 2.84 10.39
C GLU A 113 19.81 3.99 9.75
N ASP A 114 19.58 5.05 10.53
CA ASP A 114 18.97 6.27 10.00
C ASP A 114 20.08 7.17 9.48
N TRP A 115 20.13 7.33 8.17
CA TRP A 115 21.21 8.03 7.47
C TRP A 115 20.98 9.52 7.34
N LEU A 116 19.78 10.02 7.70
CA LEU A 116 19.55 11.45 7.68
C LEU A 116 20.26 12.13 8.85
N PRO A 117 21.00 13.21 8.58
CA PRO A 117 21.62 14.01 9.64
C PRO A 117 20.59 14.53 10.64
N ALA A 118 20.90 14.45 11.93
CA ALA A 118 20.00 14.88 13.01
C ALA A 118 19.76 16.41 13.04
N ASP A 119 20.57 17.18 12.33
CA ASP A 119 20.49 18.63 12.19
C ASP A 119 19.65 19.10 10.98
N LEU A 120 19.13 18.15 10.18
CA LEU A 120 18.09 18.49 9.21
C LEU A 120 16.85 19.02 9.93
N ASP A 121 16.28 20.10 9.37
CA ASP A 121 15.17 20.88 9.92
C ASP A 121 14.14 19.99 10.64
N ASN A 122 13.96 20.26 11.93
CA ASN A 122 13.05 19.52 12.84
C ASN A 122 11.62 19.40 12.33
N GLN A 123 11.19 20.22 11.37
CA GLN A 123 9.87 20.12 10.75
C GLN A 123 9.80 18.99 9.72
N THR A 124 10.91 18.70 9.03
CA THR A 124 10.98 17.66 8.00
C THR A 124 11.30 16.27 8.60
N VAL A 125 11.93 16.22 9.78
CA VAL A 125 12.41 14.98 10.42
C VAL A 125 11.79 14.78 11.81
N SER A 126 10.46 14.92 11.90
CA SER A 126 9.73 14.70 13.17
C SER A 126 9.64 13.22 13.57
N TYR A 127 9.93 12.30 12.65
CA TYR A 127 9.87 10.86 12.87
C TYR A 127 11.22 10.21 12.57
N SER A 128 11.60 9.21 13.36
CA SER A 128 12.66 8.29 12.96
C SER A 128 12.20 7.48 11.73
N LEU A 129 13.14 6.94 10.96
CA LEU A 129 12.80 6.07 9.81
C LEU A 129 11.90 4.90 10.23
N VAL A 130 12.22 4.25 11.33
CA VAL A 130 11.47 3.11 11.86
C VAL A 130 10.06 3.52 12.29
N ASP A 131 9.91 4.64 13.00
CA ASP A 131 8.61 5.09 13.46
C ASP A 131 7.72 5.57 12.31
N ALA A 132 8.30 6.23 11.31
CA ALA A 132 7.58 6.60 10.09
C ALA A 132 7.04 5.36 9.36
N LEU A 133 7.86 4.34 9.18
CA LEU A 133 7.45 3.08 8.56
C LEU A 133 6.35 2.38 9.36
N ARG A 134 6.51 2.27 10.68
CA ARG A 134 5.49 1.64 11.56
C ARG A 134 4.17 2.38 11.51
N LEU A 135 4.18 3.71 11.59
CA LEU A 135 2.98 4.53 11.54
C LEU A 135 2.24 4.37 10.20
N LEU A 136 2.95 4.47 9.09
CA LEU A 136 2.33 4.42 7.76
C LEU A 136 1.73 3.05 7.42
N HIS A 137 2.31 1.97 7.93
CA HIS A 137 1.79 0.62 7.74
C HIS A 137 0.74 0.21 8.79
N ASN A 138 0.69 0.89 9.93
CA ASN A 138 -0.22 0.57 11.04
C ASN A 138 -0.71 1.86 11.71
N PRO A 139 -1.43 2.73 10.99
CA PRO A 139 -1.85 4.03 11.54
C PRO A 139 -2.74 3.83 12.77
N PRO A 140 -2.39 4.43 13.92
CA PRO A 140 -3.23 4.35 15.11
C PRO A 140 -4.55 5.10 14.94
N PRO A 141 -5.57 4.80 15.76
CA PRO A 141 -6.80 5.59 15.78
C PRO A 141 -6.50 7.06 16.06
N GLY A 142 -7.18 7.95 15.35
CA GLY A 142 -6.96 9.39 15.48
C GLY A 142 -5.85 9.95 14.59
N THR A 143 -5.17 9.11 13.79
CA THR A 143 -4.27 9.62 12.74
C THR A 143 -5.04 10.51 11.76
N ALA A 144 -4.47 11.67 11.44
CA ALA A 144 -5.07 12.64 10.53
C ALA A 144 -5.12 12.10 9.09
N LEU A 145 -6.26 11.48 8.73
CA LEU A 145 -6.45 10.83 7.41
C LEU A 145 -6.38 11.82 6.25
N ASN A 146 -6.79 13.06 6.44
CA ASN A 146 -6.66 14.11 5.43
C ASN A 146 -5.19 14.34 5.08
N LEU A 147 -4.30 14.47 6.06
CA LEU A 147 -2.87 14.64 5.84
C LEU A 147 -2.24 13.41 5.17
N LEU A 148 -2.69 12.19 5.53
CA LEU A 148 -2.23 10.97 4.84
C LEU A 148 -2.70 10.94 3.38
N ALA A 149 -3.93 11.35 3.09
CA ALA A 149 -4.48 11.35 1.74
C ALA A 149 -3.79 12.39 0.83
N GLU A 150 -3.42 13.54 1.40
CA GLU A 150 -2.73 14.64 0.71
C GLU A 150 -1.20 14.45 0.61
N GLY A 151 -0.65 13.45 1.30
CA GLY A 151 0.81 13.22 1.34
C GLY A 151 1.55 14.18 2.29
N GLU A 152 0.82 14.91 3.11
CA GLU A 152 1.35 15.96 4.00
C GLU A 152 1.65 15.46 5.43
N HIS A 153 1.35 14.19 5.72
CA HIS A 153 1.64 13.65 7.05
C HIS A 153 3.15 13.62 7.29
N PRO A 154 3.66 14.09 8.46
CA PRO A 154 5.11 14.18 8.73
C PRO A 154 5.87 12.87 8.51
N ALA A 155 5.26 11.72 8.78
CA ALA A 155 5.86 10.42 8.48
C ALA A 155 6.04 10.16 6.97
N GLN A 156 5.11 10.65 6.11
CA GLN A 156 5.27 10.56 4.65
C GLN A 156 6.33 11.54 4.17
N GLN A 157 6.33 12.76 4.69
CA GLN A 157 7.35 13.77 4.38
C GLN A 157 8.75 13.29 4.76
N ARG A 158 8.88 12.57 5.88
CA ARG A 158 10.14 11.95 6.31
C ARG A 158 10.69 10.98 5.25
N LEU A 159 9.85 10.08 4.74
CA LEU A 159 10.26 9.12 3.71
C LEU A 159 10.53 9.81 2.36
N ALA A 160 9.67 10.76 1.98
CA ALA A 160 9.84 11.53 0.75
C ALA A 160 11.15 12.35 0.75
N ALA A 161 11.51 12.96 1.88
CA ALA A 161 12.77 13.68 2.02
C ALA A 161 13.98 12.76 1.82
N GLU A 162 13.97 11.57 2.41
CA GLU A 162 15.04 10.58 2.24
C GLU A 162 15.19 10.13 0.79
N GLU A 163 14.07 9.81 0.12
CA GLU A 163 14.07 9.42 -1.28
C GLU A 163 14.60 10.53 -2.19
N LEU A 164 14.16 11.80 -1.97
CA LEU A 164 14.63 12.95 -2.74
C LEU A 164 16.13 13.21 -2.55
N ILE A 165 16.63 13.09 -1.32
CA ILE A 165 18.05 13.23 -1.02
C ILE A 165 18.85 12.12 -1.70
N ALA A 166 18.41 10.87 -1.56
CA ALA A 166 19.07 9.72 -2.21
C ALA A 166 19.09 9.87 -3.74
N HIS A 167 17.99 10.33 -4.34
CA HIS A 167 17.91 10.61 -5.77
C HIS A 167 18.88 11.73 -6.16
N HIS A 168 18.88 12.84 -5.43
CA HIS A 168 19.79 13.96 -5.70
C HIS A 168 21.26 13.57 -5.60
N LEU A 169 21.63 12.83 -4.55
CA LEU A 169 22.99 12.31 -4.38
C LEU A 169 23.39 11.37 -5.54
N SER A 170 22.47 10.56 -6.03
CA SER A 170 22.71 9.68 -7.18
C SER A 170 22.99 10.48 -8.45
N LEU A 171 22.24 11.56 -8.68
CA LEU A 171 22.50 12.48 -9.81
C LEU A 171 23.82 13.21 -9.66
N LEU A 172 24.19 13.68 -8.48
CA LEU A 172 25.49 14.30 -8.22
C LEU A 172 26.65 13.35 -8.50
N ARG A 173 26.53 12.07 -8.05
CA ARG A 173 27.54 11.04 -8.34
C ARG A 173 27.68 10.77 -9.83
N LEU A 174 26.55 10.68 -10.56
CA LEU A 174 26.59 10.50 -12.01
C LEU A 174 27.25 11.70 -12.69
N ARG A 175 26.90 12.92 -12.30
CA ARG A 175 27.51 14.15 -12.83
C ARG A 175 29.02 14.19 -12.57
N GLN A 176 29.44 13.86 -11.37
CA GLN A 176 30.85 13.80 -11.02
C GLN A 176 31.61 12.77 -11.87
N LYS A 177 31.02 11.58 -12.09
CA LYS A 177 31.60 10.54 -12.94
C LYS A 177 31.74 11.00 -14.41
N ILE A 178 30.75 11.71 -14.93
CA ILE A 178 30.82 12.27 -16.28
C ILE A 178 31.88 13.37 -16.37
N GLN A 179 32.00 14.24 -15.37
CA GLN A 179 33.00 15.31 -15.34
C GLN A 179 34.45 14.80 -15.24
N GLN A 180 34.64 13.56 -14.71
CA GLN A 180 35.96 12.92 -14.68
C GLN A 180 36.40 12.38 -16.02
N GLN A 181 35.49 12.29 -17.00
CA GLN A 181 35.85 11.89 -18.37
C GLN A 181 36.42 13.11 -19.09
N ALA A 182 37.71 13.06 -19.39
CA ALA A 182 38.36 14.11 -20.16
C ALA A 182 37.73 14.14 -21.56
N ALA A 183 37.23 15.29 -21.97
CA ALA A 183 36.83 15.47 -23.36
C ALA A 183 38.06 15.47 -24.25
N PRO A 184 38.02 14.85 -25.45
CA PRO A 184 39.12 14.94 -26.40
C PRO A 184 39.39 16.43 -26.72
N ALA A 185 40.64 16.82 -26.69
CA ALA A 185 41.02 18.19 -27.03
C ALA A 185 40.66 18.42 -28.50
N LEU A 186 39.69 19.33 -28.74
CA LEU A 186 39.38 19.77 -30.06
C LEU A 186 40.43 20.80 -30.48
N ALA A 187 41.11 20.53 -31.60
CA ALA A 187 42.01 21.52 -32.21
C ALA A 187 41.17 22.77 -32.56
N ALA A 188 41.57 23.92 -32.04
CA ALA A 188 40.89 25.19 -32.32
C ALA A 188 41.27 25.63 -33.73
N ASP A 189 40.69 25.01 -34.76
CA ASP A 189 40.72 25.54 -36.10
C ASP A 189 39.55 26.49 -36.26
N ASN A 190 39.86 27.79 -36.04
CA ASN A 190 38.86 28.88 -36.13
C ASN A 190 38.61 29.31 -37.57
N SER A 191 39.29 28.73 -38.57
CA SER A 191 39.21 29.17 -39.98
C SER A 191 37.82 29.03 -40.58
N ALA A 192 37.11 27.93 -40.25
CA ALA A 192 35.73 27.76 -40.71
C ALA A 192 34.77 28.72 -40.01
N THR A 193 34.95 28.98 -38.73
CA THR A 193 34.15 29.92 -37.95
C THR A 193 34.36 31.36 -38.42
N GLN A 194 35.61 31.75 -38.70
CA GLN A 194 35.88 33.08 -39.27
C GLN A 194 35.27 33.27 -40.63
N ARG A 195 35.41 32.33 -41.56
CA ARG A 195 34.74 32.39 -42.89
C ARG A 195 33.23 32.47 -42.76
N PHE A 196 32.65 31.78 -41.82
CA PHE A 196 31.22 31.86 -41.56
C PHE A 196 30.83 33.25 -41.04
N LEU A 197 31.57 33.81 -40.10
CA LEU A 197 31.31 35.15 -39.54
C LEU A 197 31.48 36.25 -40.59
N GLU A 198 32.45 36.12 -41.54
CA GLU A 198 32.68 37.09 -42.64
C GLU A 198 31.55 37.06 -43.70
N GLN A 199 30.76 35.99 -43.76
CA GLN A 199 29.64 35.83 -44.67
C GLN A 199 28.27 36.21 -44.04
N LEU A 200 28.26 36.56 -42.76
CA LEU A 200 27.03 37.06 -42.12
C LEU A 200 26.81 38.53 -42.52
N PRO A 201 25.55 38.90 -42.88
CA PRO A 201 25.20 40.27 -43.25
C PRO A 201 25.30 41.24 -42.08
#